data_4d1a2cc364afaa04986f0ae5562ab223
#
_entry.id   4d1a2cc364afaa04986f0ae5562ab223
#
_cell.length_a   1.000
_cell.length_b   1.000
_cell.length_c   1.000
_cell.angle_alpha   90.00
_cell.angle_beta   90.00
_cell.angle_gamma   90.00
#
_symmetry.space_group_name_H-M   'P 1'
#
loop_
_entity.id
_entity.type
_entity.pdbx_description
1 polymer ?
#
loop_
_entity_poly.entity_id
_entity_poly.type
_entity_poly.pdbx_seq_one_letter_code
_entity_poly.pdbx_strand_id
1 'polypeptide(L)'
;MFREALTYDDVLLVPQHSDIESRKEVNIGNWLDESRGLWFNLPIIASPMDTVCGTEMAIEIGKMGGLGIVHRYNTIEKQCEMADQIVEQIGSEKFGCAIGITDDYLERATALV
;
A
#
# COMPACT_ATOMS: atom_id res chain seq x y z
N MET A 1 -18.75 -30.07 -3.35
CA MET A 1 -17.41 -30.35 -2.76
C MET A 1 -16.89 -29.02 -2.22
N PHE A 2 -16.70 -28.89 -0.91
CA PHE A 2 -16.09 -27.69 -0.31
C PHE A 2 -14.57 -27.76 -0.53
N ARG A 3 -13.95 -26.63 -0.89
CA ARG A 3 -12.50 -26.51 -0.95
C ARG A 3 -11.99 -26.11 0.43
N GLU A 4 -10.95 -26.78 0.90
CA GLU A 4 -10.24 -26.38 2.11
C GLU A 4 -9.43 -25.12 1.81
N ALA A 5 -9.48 -24.16 2.72
CA ALA A 5 -8.66 -22.94 2.70
C ALA A 5 -8.14 -22.69 4.11
N LEU A 6 -6.87 -22.31 4.22
CA LEU A 6 -6.20 -22.04 5.49
C LEU A 6 -6.17 -20.55 5.78
N THR A 7 -6.24 -20.20 7.06
CA THR A 7 -6.00 -18.85 7.58
C THR A 7 -4.66 -18.81 8.32
N TYR A 8 -4.21 -17.62 8.71
CA TYR A 8 -3.00 -17.48 9.52
C TYR A 8 -3.13 -18.13 10.92
N ASP A 9 -4.36 -18.34 11.40
CA ASP A 9 -4.59 -19.06 12.65
C ASP A 9 -4.41 -20.57 12.51
N ASP A 10 -4.47 -21.10 11.29
CA ASP A 10 -4.34 -22.53 10.99
C ASP A 10 -2.89 -22.97 10.73
N VAL A 11 -1.97 -22.01 10.52
CA VAL A 11 -0.60 -22.31 10.07
C VAL A 11 0.46 -21.58 10.90
N LEU A 12 1.62 -22.21 11.02
CA LEU A 12 2.82 -21.62 11.65
C LEU A 12 3.98 -21.66 10.65
N LEU A 13 4.87 -20.69 10.72
CA LEU A 13 6.14 -20.74 10.02
C LEU A 13 7.03 -21.81 10.65
N VAL A 14 7.56 -22.71 9.82
CA VAL A 14 8.54 -23.70 10.28
C VAL A 14 9.87 -23.01 10.52
N PRO A 15 10.43 -23.06 11.76
CA PRO A 15 11.73 -22.49 12.04
C PRO A 15 12.82 -23.04 11.13
N GLN A 16 13.69 -22.16 10.62
CA GLN A 16 14.82 -22.50 9.77
C GLN A 16 16.12 -22.14 10.49
N HIS A 17 17.22 -22.77 10.09
CA HIS A 17 18.55 -22.35 10.54
C HIS A 17 18.82 -20.90 10.10
N SER A 18 19.43 -20.12 10.98
CA SER A 18 19.86 -18.74 10.70
C SER A 18 21.22 -18.49 11.35
N ASP A 19 22.09 -17.83 10.61
CA ASP A 19 23.39 -17.31 11.05
C ASP A 19 23.36 -15.80 11.35
N ILE A 20 22.16 -15.19 11.33
CA ILE A 20 21.95 -13.77 11.62
C ILE A 20 22.11 -13.52 13.13
N GLU A 21 23.09 -12.68 13.50
CA GLU A 21 23.36 -12.34 14.89
C GLU A 21 22.49 -11.20 15.42
N SER A 22 22.08 -10.28 14.54
CA SER A 22 21.30 -9.10 14.92
C SER A 22 20.11 -8.86 13.99
N ARG A 23 18.96 -8.51 14.56
CA ARG A 23 17.78 -8.08 13.79
C ARG A 23 18.06 -6.89 12.87
N LYS A 24 19.07 -6.07 13.18
CA LYS A 24 19.47 -4.91 12.37
C LYS A 24 20.09 -5.30 11.03
N GLU A 25 20.56 -6.53 10.90
CA GLU A 25 21.16 -7.06 9.67
C GLU A 25 20.08 -7.54 8.67
N VAL A 26 18.84 -7.72 9.15
CA VAL A 26 17.75 -8.24 8.33
C VAL A 26 17.18 -7.14 7.43
N ASN A 27 17.31 -7.31 6.12
CA ASN A 27 16.58 -6.52 5.15
C ASN A 27 15.19 -7.12 4.96
N ILE A 28 14.16 -6.39 5.38
CA ILE A 28 12.75 -6.80 5.24
C ILE A 28 12.11 -6.27 3.95
N GLY A 29 12.81 -5.45 3.18
CA GLY A 29 12.33 -4.90 1.93
C GLY A 29 12.00 -5.98 0.90
N ASN A 30 11.08 -5.66 0.01
CA ASN A 30 10.66 -6.57 -1.05
C ASN A 30 10.18 -5.80 -2.29
N TRP A 31 10.21 -6.46 -3.44
CA TRP A 31 9.63 -5.97 -4.67
C TRP A 31 8.10 -6.12 -4.64
N LEU A 32 7.38 -5.02 -4.88
CA LEU A 32 5.96 -5.09 -5.23
C LEU A 32 5.81 -5.43 -6.72
N ASP A 33 6.63 -4.80 -7.55
CA ASP A 33 6.72 -5.08 -8.98
C ASP A 33 8.15 -4.83 -9.46
N GLU A 34 8.90 -5.91 -9.64
CA GLU A 34 10.30 -5.85 -10.09
C GLU A 34 10.41 -5.28 -11.52
N SER A 35 9.44 -5.59 -12.39
CA SER A 35 9.43 -5.12 -13.77
C SER A 35 9.29 -3.60 -13.92
N ARG A 36 8.68 -2.96 -12.92
CA ARG A 36 8.50 -1.51 -12.83
C ARG A 36 9.46 -0.83 -11.87
N GLY A 37 10.33 -1.59 -11.22
CA GLY A 37 11.27 -1.07 -10.23
C GLY A 37 10.62 -0.63 -8.92
N LEU A 38 9.46 -1.16 -8.57
CA LEU A 38 8.73 -0.80 -7.34
C LEU A 38 9.25 -1.62 -6.16
N TRP A 39 10.24 -1.09 -5.47
CA TRP A 39 10.82 -1.65 -4.25
C TRP A 39 10.28 -0.94 -3.01
N PHE A 40 9.94 -1.71 -1.97
CA PHE A 40 9.52 -1.20 -0.67
C PHE A 40 10.47 -1.67 0.43
N ASN A 41 11.02 -0.72 1.18
CA ASN A 41 11.84 -1.02 2.36
C ASN A 41 10.99 -1.59 3.50
N LEU A 42 9.74 -1.16 3.60
CA LEU A 42 8.73 -1.67 4.52
C LEU A 42 7.61 -2.32 3.69
N PRO A 43 7.51 -3.66 3.58
CA PRO A 43 6.52 -4.32 2.73
C PRO A 43 5.13 -4.35 3.38
N ILE A 44 4.62 -3.18 3.73
CA ILE A 44 3.30 -2.96 4.31
C ILE A 44 2.53 -2.02 3.40
N ILE A 45 1.28 -2.41 3.10
CA ILE A 45 0.34 -1.61 2.32
C ILE A 45 -0.84 -1.23 3.20
N ALA A 46 -1.09 0.06 3.38
CA ALA A 46 -2.28 0.54 4.09
C ALA A 46 -3.51 0.43 3.17
N SER A 47 -4.53 -0.26 3.66
CA SER A 47 -5.77 -0.54 2.92
C SER A 47 -6.56 0.73 2.58
N PRO A 48 -7.24 0.78 1.42
CA PRO A 48 -8.03 1.93 0.96
C PRO A 48 -9.37 2.04 1.69
N MET A 49 -9.33 2.25 2.97
CA MET A 49 -10.48 2.42 3.85
C MET A 49 -10.47 3.85 4.41
N ASP A 50 -11.64 4.48 4.51
CA ASP A 50 -11.81 5.84 4.99
C ASP A 50 -11.29 6.05 6.43
N THR A 51 -11.37 5.00 7.25
CA THR A 51 -10.86 4.99 8.63
C THR A 51 -9.39 4.56 8.74
N VAL A 52 -8.73 4.18 7.64
CA VAL A 52 -7.36 3.66 7.65
C VAL A 52 -6.41 4.54 6.86
N CYS A 53 -6.64 4.73 5.55
CA CYS A 53 -5.68 5.39 4.68
C CYS A 53 -6.26 6.64 3.99
N GLY A 54 -6.16 7.76 4.72
CA GLY A 54 -6.28 9.11 4.17
C GLY A 54 -4.90 9.72 3.89
N THR A 55 -4.86 11.04 3.74
CA THR A 55 -3.64 11.81 3.42
C THR A 55 -2.50 11.55 4.42
N GLU A 56 -2.77 11.69 5.72
CA GLU A 56 -1.75 11.57 6.77
C GLU A 56 -1.12 10.17 6.81
N MET A 57 -1.96 9.13 6.79
CA MET A 57 -1.47 7.75 6.80
C MET A 57 -0.67 7.43 5.54
N ALA A 58 -1.11 7.88 4.36
CA ALA A 58 -0.39 7.66 3.11
C ALA A 58 1.00 8.32 3.13
N ILE A 59 1.10 9.55 3.67
CA ILE A 59 2.38 10.25 3.83
C ILE A 59 3.31 9.51 4.78
N GLU A 60 2.83 9.15 5.98
CA GLU A 60 3.69 8.53 6.99
C GLU A 60 4.17 7.13 6.59
N ILE A 61 3.29 6.29 6.04
CA ILE A 61 3.70 4.96 5.58
C ILE A 61 4.65 5.04 4.38
N GLY A 62 4.44 6.01 3.47
CA GLY A 62 5.34 6.28 2.35
C GLY A 62 6.73 6.75 2.80
N LYS A 63 6.83 7.61 3.82
CA LYS A 63 8.11 8.02 4.43
C LYS A 63 8.85 6.83 5.07
N MET A 64 8.11 5.87 5.60
CA MET A 64 8.69 4.65 6.18
C MET A 64 9.11 3.63 5.09
N GLY A 65 8.81 3.89 3.83
CA GLY A 65 9.13 3.01 2.71
C GLY A 65 8.10 1.92 2.45
N GLY A 66 6.88 2.09 2.96
CA GLY A 66 5.69 1.30 2.61
C GLY A 66 4.83 1.98 1.55
N LEU A 67 3.58 1.54 1.40
CA LEU A 67 2.63 2.07 0.42
C LEU A 67 1.28 2.39 1.07
N GLY A 68 0.81 3.62 0.93
CA GLY A 68 -0.56 4.00 1.27
C GLY A 68 -1.47 3.95 0.04
N ILE A 69 -2.65 3.35 0.15
CA ILE A 69 -3.67 3.42 -0.89
C ILE A 69 -4.81 4.31 -0.38
N VAL A 70 -4.92 5.51 -0.94
CA VAL A 70 -5.96 6.48 -0.57
C VAL A 70 -7.33 5.94 -0.92
N HIS A 71 -8.27 6.02 0.02
CA HIS A 71 -9.64 5.54 -0.17
C HIS A 71 -10.43 6.37 -1.17
N ARG A 72 -11.47 5.77 -1.78
CA ARG A 72 -12.39 6.40 -2.75
C ARG A 72 -13.75 6.85 -2.18
N TYR A 73 -13.93 6.79 -0.86
CA TYR A 73 -15.16 7.16 -0.17
C TYR A 73 -15.27 8.67 0.01
N ASN A 74 -15.15 9.40 -1.12
CA ASN A 74 -15.17 10.85 -1.23
C ASN A 74 -15.45 11.26 -2.68
N THR A 75 -15.61 12.57 -2.95
CA THR A 75 -15.72 13.07 -4.32
C THR A 75 -14.38 12.96 -5.06
N ILE A 76 -14.43 13.03 -6.39
CA ILE A 76 -13.22 13.01 -7.24
C ILE A 76 -12.31 14.18 -6.86
N GLU A 77 -12.87 15.39 -6.73
CA GLU A 77 -12.12 16.60 -6.37
C GLU A 77 -11.41 16.42 -5.03
N LYS A 78 -12.12 15.85 -4.04
CA LYS A 78 -11.53 15.64 -2.72
C LYS A 78 -10.39 14.62 -2.74
N GLN A 79 -10.52 13.56 -3.54
CA GLN A 79 -9.44 12.58 -3.68
C GLN A 79 -8.23 13.17 -4.42
N CYS A 80 -8.45 14.04 -5.42
CA CYS A 80 -7.37 14.78 -6.08
C CYS A 80 -6.65 15.71 -5.11
N GLU A 81 -7.38 16.49 -4.29
CA GLU A 81 -6.76 17.32 -3.24
C GLU A 81 -5.89 16.51 -2.27
N MET A 82 -6.36 15.32 -1.88
CA MET A 82 -5.59 14.41 -1.02
C MET A 82 -4.32 13.93 -1.74
N ALA A 83 -4.43 13.54 -3.01
CA ALA A 83 -3.32 13.09 -3.82
C ALA A 83 -2.27 14.20 -4.00
N ASP A 84 -2.68 15.43 -4.31
CA ASP A 84 -1.79 16.59 -4.45
C ASP A 84 -0.99 16.85 -3.17
N GLN A 85 -1.64 16.83 -2.00
CA GLN A 85 -0.99 16.98 -0.70
C GLN A 85 0.05 15.88 -0.45
N ILE A 86 -0.22 14.65 -0.87
CA ILE A 86 0.70 13.53 -0.71
C ILE A 86 1.89 13.69 -1.66
N VAL A 87 1.65 14.03 -2.93
CA VAL A 87 2.69 14.28 -3.93
C VAL A 87 3.67 15.34 -3.47
N GLU A 88 3.18 16.44 -2.90
CA GLU A 88 4.03 17.52 -2.35
C GLU A 88 4.98 17.04 -1.25
N GLN A 89 4.59 16.03 -0.47
CA GLN A 89 5.35 15.54 0.69
C GLN A 89 6.29 14.38 0.38
N ILE A 90 5.87 13.45 -0.48
CA ILE A 90 6.60 12.18 -0.70
C ILE A 90 6.80 11.80 -2.17
N GLY A 91 6.25 12.59 -3.10
CA GLY A 91 6.28 12.27 -4.53
C GLY A 91 5.21 11.27 -4.96
N SER A 92 5.00 11.13 -6.27
CA SER A 92 3.92 10.34 -6.86
C SER A 92 4.12 8.81 -6.80
N GLU A 93 5.34 8.33 -6.58
CA GLU A 93 5.67 6.91 -6.66
C GLU A 93 5.44 6.12 -5.36
N LYS A 94 5.10 6.81 -4.26
CA LYS A 94 5.04 6.22 -2.91
C LYS A 94 3.64 6.05 -2.35
N PHE A 95 2.63 6.24 -3.17
CA PHE A 95 1.23 6.00 -2.80
C PHE A 95 0.41 5.60 -4.02
N GLY A 96 -0.82 5.17 -3.78
CA GLY A 96 -1.81 4.89 -4.81
C GLY A 96 -3.18 5.40 -4.41
N CYS A 97 -4.10 5.42 -5.36
CA CYS A 97 -5.49 5.81 -5.14
C CYS A 97 -6.44 4.70 -5.60
N ALA A 98 -7.44 4.40 -4.78
CA ALA A 98 -8.50 3.48 -5.16
C ALA A 98 -9.49 4.17 -6.10
N ILE A 99 -9.86 3.52 -7.21
CA ILE A 99 -10.80 4.06 -8.20
C ILE A 99 -12.11 3.26 -8.32
N GLY A 100 -12.11 2.00 -7.87
CA GLY A 100 -13.25 1.09 -8.07
C GLY A 100 -13.33 0.50 -9.48
N ILE A 101 -14.47 -0.13 -9.80
CA ILE A 101 -14.73 -0.75 -11.11
C ILE A 101 -16.13 -0.41 -11.66
N THR A 102 -16.90 0.41 -10.94
CA THR A 102 -18.27 0.84 -11.31
C THR A 102 -18.39 2.34 -11.17
N ASP A 103 -19.48 2.89 -11.71
CA ASP A 103 -19.84 4.31 -11.62
C ASP A 103 -18.78 5.25 -12.23
N ASP A 104 -18.17 6.11 -11.43
CA ASP A 104 -17.26 7.18 -11.82
C ASP A 104 -15.79 6.75 -12.04
N TYR A 105 -15.50 5.46 -12.09
CA TYR A 105 -14.12 4.96 -12.04
C TYR A 105 -13.21 5.50 -13.16
N LEU A 106 -13.72 5.67 -14.38
CA LEU A 106 -12.94 6.21 -15.50
C LEU A 106 -12.68 7.71 -15.36
N GLU A 107 -13.71 8.46 -14.94
CA GLU A 107 -13.57 9.90 -14.66
C GLU A 107 -12.57 10.14 -13.53
N ARG A 108 -12.73 9.38 -12.45
CA ARG A 108 -11.82 9.41 -11.29
C ARG A 108 -10.38 9.04 -11.66
N ALA A 109 -10.19 7.97 -12.44
CA ALA A 109 -8.86 7.59 -12.92
C ALA A 109 -8.22 8.68 -13.77
N THR A 110 -9.01 9.32 -14.65
CA THR A 110 -8.52 10.40 -15.52
C THR A 110 -8.15 11.65 -14.72
N ALA A 111 -8.89 11.95 -13.67
CA ALA A 111 -8.62 13.12 -12.83
C ALA A 111 -7.37 12.96 -11.93
N LEU A 112 -7.00 11.70 -11.60
CA LEU A 112 -5.86 11.38 -10.72
C LEU A 112 -4.53 11.18 -11.46
N VAL A 113 -4.50 11.21 -12.79
CA VAL A 113 -3.32 11.09 -13.63
C VAL A 113 -2.80 12.45 -14.03
#